data_b30b15829f9c89ec6ec06c0e741daa53
#
_entry.id   b30b15829f9c89ec6ec06c0e741daa53
#
_cell.length_a   1.000
_cell.length_b   1.000
_cell.length_c   1.000
_cell.angle_alpha   90.00
_cell.angle_beta   90.00
_cell.angle_gamma   90.00
#
_symmetry.space_group_name_H-M   'P 1'
#
loop_
_entity.id
_entity.type
_entity.pdbx_description
1 polymer ?
#
loop_
_entity_poly.entity_id
_entity_poly.type
_entity_poly.pdbx_seq_one_letter_code
_entity_poly.pdbx_strand_id
1 'polypeptide(L)'
;MSGCQRLMQLLNFVVDSTLKGEAMHLKETTIGVAVFGRSPDYDPKVDTIVRSQAWRLRSKLKKYYASEGATDPIVIDIPIGHYVPVFHVREEVEIGG
;
A
#
# COMPACT_ATOMS: atom_id res chain seq x y z
N MET A 1 16.47 -8.57 -3.49
CA MET A 1 16.40 -7.23 -3.09
C MET A 1 15.57 -7.09 -1.90
N SER A 2 16.24 -6.90 -0.81
CA SER A 2 15.56 -6.91 0.46
C SER A 2 14.57 -5.77 0.62
N GLY A 3 14.84 -4.62 0.06
CA GLY A 3 13.93 -3.51 0.21
C GLY A 3 12.56 -3.75 -0.40
N CYS A 4 12.52 -4.45 -1.53
CA CYS A 4 11.25 -4.71 -2.20
C CYS A 4 10.44 -5.73 -1.46
N GLN A 5 11.08 -6.64 -0.75
CA GLN A 5 10.35 -7.66 -0.04
C GLN A 5 9.48 -7.07 1.07
N ARG A 6 10.00 -6.09 1.83
CA ARG A 6 9.21 -5.46 2.86
C ARG A 6 8.07 -4.64 2.27
N LEU A 7 8.31 -3.98 1.15
CA LEU A 7 7.25 -3.22 0.49
C LEU A 7 6.15 -4.13 -0.03
N MET A 8 6.53 -5.31 -0.54
CA MET A 8 5.53 -6.27 -0.98
C MET A 8 4.72 -6.81 0.19
N GLN A 9 5.37 -7.02 1.34
CA GLN A 9 4.66 -7.48 2.53
C GLN A 9 3.66 -6.42 2.98
N LEU A 10 4.05 -5.15 2.93
CA LEU A 10 3.15 -4.07 3.31
C LEU A 10 1.96 -4.01 2.36
N LEU A 11 2.21 -4.07 1.07
CA LEU A 11 1.15 -4.02 0.08
C LEU A 11 0.18 -5.19 0.27
N ASN A 12 0.72 -6.39 0.41
CA ASN A 12 -0.11 -7.57 0.58
C ASN A 12 -0.95 -7.48 1.84
N PHE A 13 -0.39 -6.95 2.92
CA PHE A 13 -1.13 -6.84 4.17
C PHE A 13 -2.31 -5.87 4.04
N VAL A 14 -2.08 -4.68 3.48
CA VAL A 14 -3.15 -3.70 3.39
C VAL A 14 -4.22 -4.11 2.38
N VAL A 15 -3.82 -4.74 1.27
CA VAL A 15 -4.79 -5.21 0.29
C VAL A 15 -5.60 -6.36 0.87
N ASP A 16 -4.94 -7.34 1.48
CA ASP A 16 -5.62 -8.50 2.05
C ASP A 16 -6.60 -8.08 3.14
N SER A 17 -6.19 -7.18 4.02
CA SER A 17 -7.06 -6.71 5.09
C SER A 17 -8.29 -6.00 4.52
N THR A 18 -8.11 -5.22 3.47
CA THR A 18 -9.21 -4.51 2.85
C THR A 18 -10.19 -5.50 2.20
N LEU A 19 -9.67 -6.51 1.52
CA LEU A 19 -10.52 -7.49 0.86
C LEU A 19 -11.27 -8.37 1.85
N LYS A 20 -10.73 -8.52 3.05
CA LYS A 20 -11.42 -9.28 4.09
C LYS A 20 -12.40 -8.44 4.88
N GLY A 21 -12.54 -7.17 4.54
CA GLY A 21 -13.45 -6.29 5.25
C GLY A 21 -12.89 -5.74 6.53
N GLU A 22 -11.57 -5.75 6.68
CA GLU A 22 -10.90 -5.30 7.89
C GLU A 22 -10.14 -4.01 7.70
N ALA A 23 -10.56 -3.21 6.73
CA ALA A 23 -9.86 -1.96 6.42
C ALA A 23 -9.82 -1.01 7.62
N MET A 24 -10.82 -1.09 8.49
CA MET A 24 -10.87 -0.24 9.66
C MET A 24 -9.72 -0.49 10.62
N HIS A 25 -9.03 -1.61 10.49
CA HIS A 25 -7.91 -1.95 11.36
C HIS A 25 -6.57 -1.50 10.79
N LEU A 26 -6.57 -0.85 9.62
CA LEU A 26 -5.33 -0.45 8.97
C LEU A 26 -4.85 0.88 9.53
N LYS A 27 -4.37 0.85 10.76
CA LYS A 27 -3.81 2.01 11.41
C LYS A 27 -2.31 1.84 11.49
N GLU A 28 -1.60 2.94 11.67
CA GLU A 28 -0.15 2.92 11.67
C GLU A 28 0.41 1.93 12.69
N THR A 29 -0.11 1.92 13.90
CA THR A 29 0.38 1.01 14.92
C THR A 29 0.11 -0.45 14.56
N THR A 30 -1.07 -0.74 14.03
CA THR A 30 -1.42 -2.11 13.64
C THR A 30 -0.48 -2.61 12.56
N ILE A 31 -0.18 -1.78 11.58
CA ILE A 31 0.70 -2.14 10.48
C ILE A 31 2.12 -2.32 10.99
N GLY A 32 2.57 -1.44 11.87
CA GLY A 32 3.91 -1.55 12.42
C GLY A 32 4.13 -2.85 13.15
N VAL A 33 3.14 -3.31 13.89
CA VAL A 33 3.24 -4.58 14.61
C VAL A 33 3.15 -5.76 13.64
N ALA A 34 2.16 -5.75 12.76
CA ALA A 34 1.90 -6.91 11.91
C ALA A 34 2.92 -7.09 10.79
N VAL A 35 3.41 -6.02 10.20
CA VAL A 35 4.28 -6.12 9.05
C VAL A 35 5.75 -5.94 9.44
N PHE A 36 6.03 -5.02 10.34
CA PHE A 36 7.41 -4.66 10.65
C PHE A 36 7.89 -5.17 12.01
N GLY A 37 7.10 -6.00 12.66
CA GLY A 37 7.53 -6.66 13.89
C GLY A 37 7.75 -5.73 15.07
N ARG A 38 7.09 -4.60 15.10
CA ARG A 38 7.25 -3.66 16.20
C ARG A 38 6.47 -4.11 17.41
N SER A 39 6.88 -3.64 18.59
CA SER A 39 6.18 -3.93 19.82
C SER A 39 4.81 -3.25 19.81
N PRO A 40 3.77 -3.86 20.38
CA PRO A 40 2.44 -3.25 20.36
C PRO A 40 2.36 -1.86 20.97
N ASP A 41 3.32 -1.51 21.83
CA ASP A 41 3.33 -0.20 22.45
C ASP A 41 4.37 0.75 21.85
N TYR A 42 4.87 0.45 20.67
CA TYR A 42 5.83 1.34 20.04
C TYR A 42 5.15 2.67 19.69
N ASP A 43 5.96 3.73 19.68
CA ASP A 43 5.43 5.06 19.41
C ASP A 43 5.69 5.41 17.94
N PRO A 44 4.65 5.50 17.10
CA PRO A 44 4.85 5.82 15.69
C PRO A 44 5.40 7.21 15.45
N LYS A 45 5.33 8.10 16.44
CA LYS A 45 5.90 9.43 16.30
C LYS A 45 7.41 9.38 16.41
N VAL A 46 7.94 8.39 17.11
CA VAL A 46 9.37 8.20 17.27
C VAL A 46 9.90 7.27 16.19
N ASP A 47 9.19 6.16 15.96
CA ASP A 47 9.60 5.18 14.97
C ASP A 47 8.64 5.30 13.77
N THR A 48 9.09 5.98 12.74
CA THR A 48 8.25 6.27 11.59
C THR A 48 8.36 5.22 10.50
N ILE A 49 8.64 3.97 10.87
CA ILE A 49 8.84 2.89 9.88
C ILE A 49 7.67 2.76 8.92
N VAL A 50 6.44 2.81 9.41
CA VAL A 50 5.27 2.62 8.56
C VAL A 50 5.14 3.76 7.57
N ARG A 51 5.31 4.99 8.01
CA ARG A 51 5.22 6.14 7.12
C ARG A 51 6.29 6.12 6.06
N SER A 52 7.52 5.80 6.45
CA SER A 52 8.63 5.74 5.52
C SER A 52 8.42 4.67 4.47
N GLN A 53 7.98 3.50 4.89
CA GLN A 53 7.79 2.40 3.96
C GLN A 53 6.55 2.63 3.08
N ALA A 54 5.52 3.25 3.63
CA ALA A 54 4.34 3.59 2.82
C ALA A 54 4.70 4.61 1.74
N TRP A 55 5.55 5.59 2.08
CA TRP A 55 5.99 6.57 1.10
C TRP A 55 6.75 5.89 -0.03
N ARG A 56 7.63 4.95 0.30
CA ARG A 56 8.36 4.20 -0.70
C ARG A 56 7.43 3.35 -1.55
N LEU A 57 6.44 2.74 -0.92
CA LEU A 57 5.48 1.91 -1.65
C LEU A 57 4.67 2.75 -2.62
N ARG A 58 4.24 3.93 -2.21
CA ARG A 58 3.49 4.82 -3.09
C ARG A 58 4.34 5.20 -4.31
N SER A 59 5.62 5.49 -4.09
CA SER A 59 6.52 5.81 -5.19
C SER A 59 6.70 4.63 -6.13
N LYS A 60 6.83 3.43 -5.59
CA LYS A 60 7.01 2.26 -6.42
C LYS A 60 5.76 1.93 -7.22
N LEU A 61 4.59 2.10 -6.63
CA LEU A 61 3.35 1.87 -7.34
C LEU A 61 3.20 2.88 -8.48
N LYS A 62 3.58 4.13 -8.25
CA LYS A 62 3.50 5.13 -9.28
C LYS A 62 4.40 4.78 -10.45
N LYS A 63 5.63 4.34 -10.17
CA LYS A 63 6.55 3.96 -11.22
C LYS A 63 6.06 2.71 -11.96
N TYR A 64 5.52 1.75 -11.23
CA TYR A 64 5.03 0.53 -11.83
C TYR A 64 3.91 0.83 -12.82
N TYR A 65 2.95 1.66 -12.42
CA TYR A 65 1.82 1.97 -13.30
C TYR A 65 2.18 2.93 -14.44
N ALA A 66 3.36 3.56 -14.37
CA ALA A 66 3.85 4.37 -15.47
C ALA A 66 4.68 3.54 -16.46
N SER A 67 4.99 2.30 -16.11
CA SER A 67 5.83 1.46 -16.98
C SER A 67 5.21 0.09 -17.14
N GLU A 68 5.60 -0.87 -16.30
CA GLU A 68 5.18 -2.26 -16.49
C GLU A 68 3.68 -2.45 -16.28
N GLY A 69 3.09 -1.72 -15.40
CA GLY A 69 1.67 -1.84 -15.14
C GLY A 69 0.80 -0.84 -15.90
N ALA A 70 1.36 -0.23 -16.95
CA ALA A 70 0.63 0.81 -17.67
C ALA A 70 -0.67 0.34 -18.28
N THR A 71 -0.78 -0.95 -18.58
CA THR A 71 -2.00 -1.50 -19.15
C THR A 71 -2.81 -2.35 -18.17
N ASP A 72 -2.40 -2.40 -16.93
CA ASP A 72 -3.15 -3.18 -15.95
C ASP A 72 -4.56 -2.60 -15.79
N PRO A 73 -5.57 -3.45 -15.74
CA PRO A 73 -6.94 -2.94 -15.65
C PRO A 73 -7.31 -2.37 -14.29
N ILE A 74 -6.57 -2.75 -13.25
CA ILE A 74 -6.83 -2.26 -11.91
C ILE A 74 -5.58 -1.57 -11.39
N VAL A 75 -5.76 -0.35 -10.89
CA VAL A 75 -4.67 0.41 -10.32
C VAL A 75 -4.88 0.48 -8.82
N ILE A 76 -3.88 0.08 -8.06
CA ILE A 76 -3.92 0.14 -6.62
C ILE A 76 -3.25 1.41 -6.17
N ASP A 77 -3.94 2.19 -5.36
CA ASP A 77 -3.41 3.44 -4.85
C ASP A 77 -3.56 3.44 -3.33
N ILE A 78 -2.60 4.04 -2.64
CA ILE A 78 -2.67 4.20 -1.20
C ILE A 78 -2.63 5.71 -0.94
N PRO A 79 -3.80 6.33 -0.76
CA PRO A 79 -3.85 7.78 -0.61
C PRO A 79 -3.05 8.27 0.59
N ILE A 80 -2.50 9.46 0.48
CA ILE A 80 -1.75 10.05 1.57
C ILE A 80 -2.69 10.38 2.69
N GLY A 81 -2.29 10.10 3.90
CA GLY A 81 -3.10 10.40 5.07
C GLY A 81 -3.69 9.18 5.74
N HIS A 82 -3.74 8.06 5.05
CA HIS A 82 -4.16 6.80 5.65
C HIS A 82 -3.56 5.64 4.87
N TYR A 83 -3.85 4.42 5.29
CA TYR A 83 -3.19 3.25 4.72
C TYR A 83 -4.17 2.28 4.06
N VAL A 84 -5.39 2.71 3.85
CA VAL A 84 -6.38 1.86 3.18
C VAL A 84 -6.21 2.01 1.68
N PRO A 85 -5.93 0.93 0.97
CA PRO A 85 -5.75 1.02 -0.49
C PRO A 85 -7.08 1.28 -1.19
N VAL A 86 -7.00 1.98 -2.29
CA VAL A 86 -8.15 2.25 -3.14
C VAL A 86 -7.87 1.58 -4.48
N PHE A 87 -8.87 0.91 -5.02
CA PHE A 87 -8.72 0.20 -6.28
C PHE A 87 -9.47 0.98 -7.36
N HIS A 88 -8.73 1.42 -8.38
CA HIS A 88 -9.34 2.15 -9.49
C HIS A 88 -9.40 1.24 -10.70
N VAL A 89 -10.57 1.04 -11.22
CA VAL A 89 -10.70 0.27 -12.46
C VAL A 89 -10.39 1.22 -13.59
N ARG A 90 -9.37 0.88 -14.36
CA ARG A 90 -8.94 1.71 -15.45
C ARG A 90 -9.93 1.52 -16.57
N GLU A 91 -10.65 2.60 -16.90
CA GLU A 91 -11.59 2.52 -17.95
C GLU A 91 -10.88 2.58 -19.23
N GLU A 92 -11.03 1.58 -20.04
CA GLU A 92 -10.48 1.62 -21.30
C GLU A 92 -11.33 2.41 -22.11
N VAL A 93 -10.95 3.58 -22.39
CA VAL A 93 -11.71 4.41 -23.21
C VAL A 93 -11.65 3.81 -24.55
N GLU A 94 -12.77 3.42 -24.98
CA GLU A 94 -12.87 2.84 -26.22
C GLU A 94 -12.79 3.83 -27.23
N ILE A 95 -11.67 4.11 -27.58
CA ILE A 95 -11.53 5.11 -28.45
C ILE A 95 -12.04 4.87 -29.73
N GLY A 96 -11.97 4.00 -30.26
CA GLY A 96 -12.43 3.83 -31.54
C GLY A 96 -13.81 3.83 -31.56
N GLY A 97 -14.20 3.71 -30.47
CA GLY A 97 -15.62 3.73 -30.45
C GLY A 97 -15.79 4.85 -30.91
#